data_d00cadb5d8b34fef9545b1f053dda23d
#
_entry.id   d00cadb5d8b34fef9545b1f053dda23d
#
_cell.length_a   1.000
_cell.length_b   1.000
_cell.length_c   1.000
_cell.angle_alpha   90.00
_cell.angle_beta   90.00
_cell.angle_gamma   90.00
#
_symmetry.space_group_name_H-M   'P 1'
#
loop_
_entity.id
_entity.type
_entity.pdbx_description
1 polymer ?
#
loop_
_entity_poly.entity_id
_entity_poly.type
_entity_poly.pdbx_seq_one_letter_code
_entity_poly.pdbx_strand_id
1 'polypeptide(L)'
;MDFKPMKILIIEDDINDCNNFINCVKKRNDIEIVAITDSDIDGLKYVKTKNPEGIILDLELNNSTSGNTDSLEFLSNLKKLNLKYEPIVIVTTHVNSKRTYDILHRKGVDLILYKDHPKYSCDHVLNNFINLRQVASCKSTSSIEETIEDNESKISDCIYNELDLIGVTAKLKGRQYIHDAILYLIQNEDNNTNVIQHLTKLYKKSGNTITNGIQNAIIHAWRVSPIEDLTTHYTARINYETGIPTPMEFIYYYKDKIKKMI
;
A
#
# COMPACT_ATOMS: atom_id res chain seq x y z
N MET A 1 -12.59 -27.73 11.30
CA MET A 1 -13.09 -26.64 10.44
C MET A 1 -12.80 -27.05 9.02
N ASP A 2 -13.83 -27.30 8.22
CA ASP A 2 -13.65 -27.59 6.80
C ASP A 2 -13.17 -26.31 6.09
N PHE A 3 -11.88 -26.24 5.83
CA PHE A 3 -11.33 -25.14 5.04
C PHE A 3 -11.78 -25.31 3.59
N LYS A 4 -12.72 -24.50 3.14
CA LYS A 4 -13.10 -24.43 1.73
C LYS A 4 -11.90 -23.89 0.93
N PRO A 5 -11.41 -24.63 -0.10
CA PRO A 5 -10.31 -24.17 -0.93
C PRO A 5 -10.63 -22.85 -1.60
N MET A 6 -9.66 -21.97 -1.71
CA MET A 6 -9.76 -20.67 -2.40
C MET A 6 -9.84 -20.89 -3.91
N LYS A 7 -10.89 -20.38 -4.54
CA LYS A 7 -11.10 -20.49 -5.99
C LYS A 7 -10.26 -19.46 -6.73
N ILE A 8 -9.38 -19.93 -7.62
CA ILE A 8 -8.51 -19.05 -8.41
C ILE A 8 -8.76 -19.24 -9.90
N LEU A 9 -8.88 -18.12 -10.62
CA LEU A 9 -8.86 -18.01 -12.07
C LEU A 9 -7.43 -17.66 -12.51
N ILE A 10 -6.93 -18.30 -13.56
CA ILE A 10 -5.64 -18.00 -14.18
C ILE A 10 -5.89 -17.48 -15.59
N ILE A 11 -5.29 -16.32 -15.91
CA ILE A 11 -5.32 -15.71 -17.25
C ILE A 11 -3.84 -15.59 -17.67
N GLU A 12 -3.41 -16.57 -18.47
CA GLU A 12 -2.01 -16.80 -18.85
C GLU A 12 -1.99 -17.53 -20.19
N ASP A 13 -1.12 -17.14 -21.11
CA ASP A 13 -0.99 -17.75 -22.44
C ASP A 13 0.22 -18.70 -22.55
N ASP A 14 1.18 -18.61 -21.63
CA ASP A 14 2.28 -19.57 -21.58
C ASP A 14 1.83 -20.91 -21.00
N ILE A 15 1.87 -21.95 -21.83
CA ILE A 15 1.48 -23.31 -21.46
C ILE A 15 2.35 -23.87 -20.32
N ASN A 16 3.64 -23.50 -20.26
CA ASN A 16 4.55 -23.97 -19.21
C ASN A 16 4.16 -23.34 -17.86
N ASP A 17 3.86 -22.05 -17.84
CA ASP A 17 3.41 -21.36 -16.64
C ASP A 17 2.07 -21.91 -16.16
N CYS A 18 1.12 -22.13 -17.07
CA CYS A 18 -0.15 -22.82 -16.76
C CYS A 18 0.09 -24.20 -16.13
N ASN A 19 0.96 -25.03 -16.73
CA ASN A 19 1.27 -26.35 -16.21
C ASN A 19 1.98 -26.29 -14.85
N ASN A 20 2.85 -25.32 -14.64
CA ASN A 20 3.50 -25.07 -13.36
C ASN A 20 2.48 -24.80 -12.26
N PHE A 21 1.52 -23.90 -12.50
CA PHE A 21 0.45 -23.63 -11.55
C PHE A 21 -0.42 -24.84 -11.27
N ILE A 22 -0.83 -25.60 -12.31
CA ILE A 22 -1.59 -26.84 -12.15
C ILE A 22 -0.85 -27.84 -11.26
N ASN A 23 0.47 -28.02 -11.49
CA ASN A 23 1.27 -28.97 -10.73
C ASN A 23 1.48 -28.52 -9.27
N CYS A 24 1.59 -27.22 -9.02
CA CYS A 24 1.67 -26.67 -7.66
C CYS A 24 0.34 -26.89 -6.92
N VAL A 25 -0.79 -26.54 -7.55
CA VAL A 25 -2.11 -26.69 -6.90
C VAL A 25 -2.47 -28.15 -6.62
N LYS A 26 -2.07 -29.10 -7.47
CA LYS A 26 -2.27 -30.55 -7.19
C LYS A 26 -1.66 -31.03 -5.88
N LYS A 27 -0.66 -30.33 -5.34
CA LYS A 27 0.01 -30.66 -4.07
C LYS A 27 -0.61 -29.94 -2.87
N ARG A 28 -1.69 -29.18 -3.08
CA ARG A 28 -2.34 -28.30 -2.08
C ARG A 28 -3.80 -28.66 -1.91
N ASN A 29 -4.34 -28.40 -0.71
CA ASN A 29 -5.76 -28.58 -0.40
C ASN A 29 -6.47 -27.25 -0.10
N ASP A 30 -5.73 -26.15 -0.10
CA ASP A 30 -6.20 -24.81 0.27
C ASP A 30 -6.58 -23.94 -0.94
N ILE A 31 -6.23 -24.39 -2.17
CA ILE A 31 -6.48 -23.69 -3.43
C ILE A 31 -7.10 -24.61 -4.47
N GLU A 32 -8.04 -24.09 -5.23
CA GLU A 32 -8.69 -24.74 -6.38
C GLU A 32 -8.60 -23.83 -7.61
N ILE A 33 -8.06 -24.32 -8.73
CA ILE A 33 -8.12 -23.62 -10.01
C ILE A 33 -9.48 -23.89 -10.64
N VAL A 34 -10.32 -22.86 -10.79
CA VAL A 34 -11.68 -22.97 -11.34
C VAL A 34 -11.74 -22.80 -12.86
N ALA A 35 -10.76 -22.11 -13.44
CA ALA A 35 -10.53 -22.00 -14.87
C ALA A 35 -9.13 -21.49 -15.19
N ILE A 36 -8.66 -21.84 -16.39
CA ILE A 36 -7.47 -21.27 -17.01
C ILE A 36 -7.87 -20.80 -18.40
N THR A 37 -7.44 -19.62 -18.81
CA THR A 37 -7.69 -19.08 -20.14
C THR A 37 -6.56 -18.15 -20.54
N ASP A 38 -6.36 -18.03 -21.83
CA ASP A 38 -5.47 -17.09 -22.48
C ASP A 38 -6.20 -15.83 -22.98
N SER A 39 -7.53 -15.74 -22.74
CA SER A 39 -8.41 -14.68 -23.24
C SER A 39 -9.01 -13.85 -22.11
N ASP A 40 -8.89 -12.53 -22.21
CA ASP A 40 -9.53 -11.55 -21.33
C ASP A 40 -11.07 -11.65 -21.35
N ILE A 41 -11.67 -11.88 -22.54
CA ILE A 41 -13.12 -12.02 -22.72
C ILE A 41 -13.64 -13.25 -21.96
N ASP A 42 -12.99 -14.42 -22.14
CA ASP A 42 -13.36 -15.63 -21.42
C ASP A 42 -13.03 -15.50 -19.93
N GLY A 43 -11.95 -14.79 -19.58
CA GLY A 43 -11.63 -14.42 -18.20
C GLY A 43 -12.79 -13.70 -17.52
N LEU A 44 -13.33 -12.65 -18.13
CA LEU A 44 -14.50 -11.92 -17.61
C LEU A 44 -15.77 -12.79 -17.50
N LYS A 45 -15.95 -13.73 -18.44
CA LYS A 45 -17.04 -14.70 -18.40
C LYS A 45 -16.86 -15.68 -17.22
N TYR A 46 -15.64 -16.17 -16.98
CA TYR A 46 -15.35 -17.04 -15.84
C TYR A 46 -15.48 -16.32 -14.50
N VAL A 47 -15.10 -15.05 -14.41
CA VAL A 47 -15.38 -14.23 -13.23
C VAL A 47 -16.85 -14.25 -12.86
N LYS A 48 -17.75 -14.04 -13.83
CA LYS A 48 -19.20 -14.03 -13.62
C LYS A 48 -19.79 -15.40 -13.28
N THR A 49 -19.25 -16.47 -13.88
CA THR A 49 -19.87 -17.81 -13.81
C THR A 49 -19.28 -18.69 -12.73
N LYS A 50 -18.00 -18.54 -12.42
CA LYS A 50 -17.25 -19.37 -11.46
C LYS A 50 -17.04 -18.69 -10.12
N ASN A 51 -17.21 -17.37 -10.04
CA ASN A 51 -17.01 -16.54 -8.86
C ASN A 51 -15.63 -16.85 -8.20
N PRO A 52 -14.50 -16.63 -8.89
CA PRO A 52 -13.18 -16.86 -8.32
C PRO A 52 -12.90 -15.83 -7.22
N GLU A 53 -12.29 -16.28 -6.12
CA GLU A 53 -11.86 -15.41 -5.02
C GLU A 53 -10.51 -14.75 -5.32
N GLY A 54 -9.72 -15.33 -6.25
CA GLY A 54 -8.44 -14.79 -6.71
C GLY A 54 -8.30 -14.89 -8.23
N ILE A 55 -7.55 -13.96 -8.81
CA ILE A 55 -7.23 -13.89 -10.24
C ILE A 55 -5.72 -13.74 -10.39
N ILE A 56 -5.07 -14.68 -11.09
CA ILE A 56 -3.72 -14.49 -11.62
C ILE A 56 -3.88 -13.94 -13.03
N LEU A 57 -3.25 -12.81 -13.31
CA LEU A 57 -3.28 -12.17 -14.61
C LEU A 57 -1.86 -11.94 -15.11
N ASP A 58 -1.49 -12.57 -16.22
CA ASP A 58 -0.28 -12.17 -16.92
C ASP A 58 -0.48 -10.81 -17.59
N LEU A 59 0.49 -9.92 -17.42
CA LEU A 59 0.46 -8.60 -18.04
C LEU A 59 0.76 -8.68 -19.54
N GLU A 60 1.61 -9.63 -19.95
CA GLU A 60 2.11 -9.79 -21.32
C GLU A 60 1.35 -10.85 -22.12
N LEU A 61 0.02 -10.90 -22.04
CA LEU A 61 -0.78 -11.79 -22.87
C LEU A 61 -0.57 -11.49 -24.35
N ASN A 62 0.03 -12.43 -25.08
CA ASN A 62 0.42 -12.28 -26.50
C ASN A 62 -0.58 -12.88 -27.48
N ASN A 63 -1.85 -13.01 -27.14
CA ASN A 63 -2.76 -13.85 -27.86
C ASN A 63 -3.20 -13.45 -29.24
N SER A 64 -2.86 -14.27 -30.08
CA SER A 64 -2.90 -14.35 -31.51
C SER A 64 -4.14 -14.96 -32.15
N THR A 65 -5.06 -15.51 -31.40
CA THR A 65 -6.22 -16.23 -32.01
C THR A 65 -7.53 -15.43 -32.07
N SER A 66 -7.63 -14.30 -31.37
CA SER A 66 -8.86 -13.49 -31.40
C SER A 66 -8.66 -11.98 -31.29
N GLY A 67 -7.46 -11.47 -31.65
CA GLY A 67 -7.18 -10.03 -31.73
C GLY A 67 -7.18 -9.33 -30.39
N ASN A 68 -6.09 -8.62 -30.11
CA ASN A 68 -5.87 -7.69 -29.00
C ASN A 68 -6.51 -8.08 -27.66
N THR A 69 -5.91 -9.03 -26.97
CA THR A 69 -6.12 -9.18 -25.51
C THR A 69 -5.32 -8.11 -24.80
N ASP A 70 -5.97 -7.25 -24.06
CA ASP A 70 -5.33 -6.22 -23.27
C ASP A 70 -5.61 -6.46 -21.78
N SER A 71 -4.59 -6.91 -21.06
CA SER A 71 -4.67 -7.12 -19.60
C SER A 71 -5.12 -5.86 -18.85
N LEU A 72 -4.78 -4.66 -19.36
CA LEU A 72 -5.26 -3.40 -18.80
C LEU A 72 -6.75 -3.16 -19.11
N GLU A 73 -7.24 -3.62 -20.26
CA GLU A 73 -8.66 -3.57 -20.59
C GLU A 73 -9.45 -4.56 -19.74
N PHE A 74 -8.94 -5.78 -19.53
CA PHE A 74 -9.50 -6.76 -18.60
C PHE A 74 -9.72 -6.14 -17.22
N LEU A 75 -8.70 -5.51 -16.63
CA LEU A 75 -8.78 -4.86 -15.32
C LEU A 75 -9.84 -3.75 -15.29
N SER A 76 -9.92 -2.96 -16.38
CA SER A 76 -10.92 -1.88 -16.49
C SER A 76 -12.34 -2.42 -16.56
N ASN A 77 -12.52 -3.54 -17.27
CA ASN A 77 -13.81 -4.19 -17.42
C ASN A 77 -14.22 -4.98 -16.18
N LEU A 78 -13.24 -5.58 -15.48
CA LEU A 78 -13.45 -6.23 -14.17
C LEU A 78 -14.07 -5.26 -13.16
N LYS A 79 -13.56 -4.03 -13.07
CA LYS A 79 -14.13 -2.98 -12.20
C LYS A 79 -15.55 -2.57 -12.56
N LYS A 80 -15.92 -2.66 -13.84
CA LYS A 80 -17.29 -2.36 -14.31
C LYS A 80 -18.27 -3.48 -13.98
N LEU A 81 -17.77 -4.69 -13.68
CA LEU A 81 -18.62 -5.79 -13.23
C LEU A 81 -19.06 -5.48 -11.80
N ASN A 82 -20.32 -5.16 -11.60
CA ASN A 82 -20.89 -4.92 -10.27
C ASN A 82 -20.99 -6.24 -9.49
N LEU A 83 -19.83 -6.80 -9.09
CA LEU A 83 -19.74 -8.06 -8.36
C LEU A 83 -20.15 -7.84 -6.90
N LYS A 84 -20.75 -8.88 -6.31
CA LYS A 84 -21.08 -8.87 -4.85
C LYS A 84 -19.86 -9.08 -3.96
N TYR A 85 -18.68 -9.26 -4.53
CA TYR A 85 -17.41 -9.52 -3.87
C TYR A 85 -16.27 -8.93 -4.72
N GLU A 86 -15.15 -8.65 -4.13
CA GLU A 86 -13.94 -8.19 -4.82
C GLU A 86 -12.93 -9.34 -4.86
N PRO A 87 -12.62 -9.88 -6.05
CA PRO A 87 -11.56 -10.90 -6.16
C PRO A 87 -10.19 -10.26 -5.94
N ILE A 88 -9.31 -10.96 -5.25
CA ILE A 88 -7.91 -10.57 -5.11
C ILE A 88 -7.22 -10.70 -6.47
N VAL A 89 -6.59 -9.65 -6.97
CA VAL A 89 -5.93 -9.64 -8.28
C VAL A 89 -4.41 -9.58 -8.10
N ILE A 90 -3.72 -10.64 -8.50
CA ILE A 90 -2.26 -10.68 -8.58
C ILE A 90 -1.86 -10.64 -10.05
N VAL A 91 -1.05 -9.64 -10.43
CA VAL A 91 -0.46 -9.54 -11.77
C VAL A 91 0.93 -10.13 -11.75
N THR A 92 1.25 -10.98 -12.72
CA THR A 92 2.59 -11.47 -13.01
C THR A 92 3.15 -10.79 -14.26
N THR A 93 4.44 -10.46 -14.30
CA THR A 93 5.01 -9.67 -15.41
C THR A 93 6.53 -9.78 -15.48
N HIS A 94 7.09 -9.68 -16.69
CA HIS A 94 8.51 -9.45 -16.94
C HIS A 94 8.86 -7.95 -16.99
N VAL A 95 7.88 -7.06 -16.97
CA VAL A 95 8.10 -5.61 -16.99
C VAL A 95 8.46 -5.09 -15.61
N ASN A 96 9.67 -4.58 -15.44
CA ASN A 96 10.10 -3.90 -14.22
C ASN A 96 10.08 -2.38 -14.43
N SER A 97 8.91 -1.78 -14.31
CA SER A 97 8.69 -0.35 -14.52
C SER A 97 7.78 0.24 -13.46
N LYS A 98 8.30 1.22 -12.70
CA LYS A 98 7.51 1.95 -11.70
C LYS A 98 6.23 2.54 -12.30
N ARG A 99 6.33 3.12 -13.51
CA ARG A 99 5.17 3.72 -14.19
C ARG A 99 4.08 2.69 -14.50
N THR A 100 4.48 1.48 -14.92
CA THR A 100 3.55 0.36 -15.16
C THR A 100 2.89 -0.07 -13.86
N TYR A 101 3.65 -0.19 -12.77
CA TYR A 101 3.13 -0.56 -11.45
C TYR A 101 2.12 0.47 -10.92
N ASP A 102 2.41 1.76 -11.06
CA ASP A 102 1.48 2.83 -10.67
C ASP A 102 0.14 2.75 -11.44
N ILE A 103 0.19 2.38 -12.73
CA ILE A 103 -1.02 2.19 -13.55
C ILE A 103 -1.82 0.98 -13.06
N LEU A 104 -1.16 -0.15 -12.81
CA LEU A 104 -1.80 -1.38 -12.34
C LEU A 104 -2.48 -1.19 -10.98
N HIS A 105 -1.82 -0.54 -10.02
CA HIS A 105 -2.41 -0.21 -8.72
C HIS A 105 -3.66 0.67 -8.83
N ARG A 106 -3.63 1.71 -9.70
CA ARG A 106 -4.83 2.52 -9.96
C ARG A 106 -5.97 1.71 -10.57
N LYS A 107 -5.66 0.62 -11.27
CA LYS A 107 -6.66 -0.30 -11.84
C LYS A 107 -7.16 -1.34 -10.83
N GLY A 108 -6.65 -1.35 -9.59
CA GLY A 108 -7.12 -2.21 -8.50
C GLY A 108 -6.41 -3.56 -8.45
N VAL A 109 -5.15 -3.61 -8.87
CA VAL A 109 -4.29 -4.77 -8.66
C VAL A 109 -3.78 -4.75 -7.21
N ASP A 110 -3.96 -5.85 -6.50
CA ASP A 110 -3.56 -5.98 -5.10
C ASP A 110 -2.06 -6.25 -4.95
N LEU A 111 -1.47 -7.01 -5.87
CA LEU A 111 -0.05 -7.35 -5.85
C LEU A 111 0.50 -7.52 -7.26
N ILE A 112 1.73 -7.07 -7.47
CA ILE A 112 2.46 -7.24 -8.73
C ILE A 112 3.72 -8.06 -8.44
N LEU A 113 3.91 -9.16 -9.18
CA LEU A 113 5.04 -10.06 -9.03
C LEU A 113 5.88 -10.09 -10.31
N TYR A 114 7.15 -9.70 -10.18
CA TYR A 114 8.11 -9.70 -11.27
C TYR A 114 8.62 -11.13 -11.52
N LYS A 115 8.37 -11.67 -12.73
CA LYS A 115 8.67 -13.08 -13.09
C LYS A 115 10.17 -13.37 -13.03
N ASP A 116 11.07 -12.41 -13.34
CA ASP A 116 12.51 -12.62 -13.29
C ASP A 116 13.14 -12.41 -11.90
N HIS A 117 12.32 -12.20 -10.87
CA HIS A 117 12.83 -12.08 -9.52
C HIS A 117 13.28 -13.46 -8.99
N PRO A 118 14.46 -13.58 -8.33
CA PRO A 118 14.99 -14.87 -7.86
C PRO A 118 14.08 -15.68 -6.93
N LYS A 119 13.13 -15.01 -6.27
CA LYS A 119 12.13 -15.65 -5.39
C LYS A 119 10.81 -15.95 -6.10
N TYR A 120 10.68 -15.62 -7.38
CA TYR A 120 9.45 -15.91 -8.11
C TYR A 120 9.28 -17.42 -8.29
N SER A 121 8.12 -17.92 -7.93
CA SER A 121 7.71 -19.31 -8.16
C SER A 121 6.18 -19.40 -8.06
N CYS A 122 5.60 -20.44 -8.64
CA CYS A 122 4.16 -20.69 -8.51
C CYS A 122 3.72 -20.77 -7.05
N ASP A 123 4.49 -21.46 -6.19
CA ASP A 123 4.20 -21.53 -4.76
C ASP A 123 4.25 -20.16 -4.09
N HIS A 124 5.18 -19.29 -4.50
CA HIS A 124 5.24 -17.93 -3.98
C HIS A 124 4.00 -17.12 -4.37
N VAL A 125 3.55 -17.20 -5.64
CA VAL A 125 2.32 -16.54 -6.10
C VAL A 125 1.10 -17.04 -5.30
N LEU A 126 0.95 -18.37 -5.19
CA LEU A 126 -0.19 -19.00 -4.50
C LEU A 126 -0.21 -18.67 -3.00
N ASN A 127 0.95 -18.63 -2.34
CA ASN A 127 1.03 -18.26 -0.93
C ASN A 127 0.62 -16.81 -0.68
N ASN A 128 0.90 -15.88 -1.62
CA ASN A 128 0.43 -14.51 -1.51
C ASN A 128 -1.10 -14.41 -1.53
N PHE A 129 -1.81 -15.26 -2.29
CA PHE A 129 -3.28 -15.31 -2.22
C PHE A 129 -3.79 -15.69 -0.84
N ILE A 130 -3.19 -16.72 -0.23
CA ILE A 130 -3.60 -17.16 1.11
C ILE A 130 -3.33 -16.07 2.15
N ASN A 131 -2.18 -15.39 2.07
CA ASN A 131 -1.85 -14.28 2.95
C ASN A 131 -2.85 -13.11 2.78
N LEU A 132 -3.12 -12.70 1.53
CA LEU A 132 -4.07 -11.62 1.24
C LEU A 132 -5.51 -12.00 1.63
N ARG A 133 -5.93 -13.27 1.45
CA ARG A 133 -7.22 -13.77 1.91
C ARG A 133 -7.33 -13.71 3.44
N GLN A 134 -6.28 -14.05 4.18
CA GLN A 134 -6.27 -13.94 5.63
C GLN A 134 -6.44 -12.49 6.07
N VAL A 135 -5.72 -11.56 5.46
CA VAL A 135 -5.89 -10.13 5.71
C VAL A 135 -7.32 -9.66 5.36
N ALA A 136 -7.89 -10.13 4.26
CA ALA A 136 -9.27 -9.81 3.87
C ALA A 136 -10.33 -10.44 4.80
N SER A 137 -10.10 -11.67 5.29
CA SER A 137 -11.02 -12.34 6.23
C SER A 137 -10.89 -11.79 7.66
N CYS A 138 -9.75 -11.30 8.06
CA CYS A 138 -9.61 -10.54 9.31
C CYS A 138 -10.45 -9.24 9.27
N LYS A 139 -10.60 -8.61 8.11
CA LYS A 139 -11.49 -7.46 7.93
C LYS A 139 -12.98 -7.75 8.12
N SER A 140 -13.42 -9.01 8.06
CA SER A 140 -14.83 -9.41 8.22
C SER A 140 -15.22 -9.89 9.61
N THR A 141 -14.29 -10.14 10.54
CA THR A 141 -14.57 -10.69 11.87
C THR A 141 -14.07 -9.86 13.05
N SER A 142 -13.23 -8.87 12.81
CA SER A 142 -12.75 -7.92 13.81
C SER A 142 -13.07 -6.48 13.36
N SER A 143 -14.35 -6.18 13.35
CA SER A 143 -14.83 -4.82 13.11
C SER A 143 -14.42 -3.92 14.27
N ILE A 144 -13.64 -2.91 13.99
CA ILE A 144 -13.36 -1.66 14.73
C ILE A 144 -11.90 -1.55 15.23
N GLU A 145 -11.29 -2.57 15.84
CA GLU A 145 -9.93 -2.42 16.40
C GLU A 145 -8.81 -2.62 15.35
N GLU A 146 -8.91 -3.61 14.45
CA GLU A 146 -7.87 -3.87 13.40
C GLU A 146 -7.88 -2.86 12.24
N THR A 147 -9.04 -2.25 11.93
CA THR A 147 -9.09 -1.16 10.94
C THR A 147 -8.40 0.10 11.44
N ILE A 148 -8.33 0.27 12.76
CA ILE A 148 -7.63 1.40 13.39
C ILE A 148 -6.12 1.16 13.35
N GLU A 149 -5.64 -0.05 13.67
CA GLU A 149 -4.21 -0.39 13.66
C GLU A 149 -3.61 -0.39 12.24
N ASP A 150 -4.33 -0.89 11.23
CA ASP A 150 -3.88 -0.94 9.84
C ASP A 150 -3.86 0.47 9.19
N ASN A 151 -4.83 1.32 9.53
CA ASN A 151 -4.82 2.74 9.14
C ASN A 151 -3.74 3.52 9.90
N GLU A 152 -3.55 3.25 11.17
CA GLU A 152 -2.51 3.89 11.98
C GLU A 152 -1.11 3.54 11.48
N SER A 153 -0.87 2.27 11.09
CA SER A 153 0.38 1.83 10.47
C SER A 153 0.64 2.56 9.14
N LYS A 154 -0.35 2.67 8.27
CA LYS A 154 -0.23 3.39 6.98
C LYS A 154 0.03 4.88 7.18
N ILE A 155 -0.68 5.51 8.10
CA ILE A 155 -0.46 6.91 8.47
C ILE A 155 0.96 7.09 9.02
N SER A 156 1.39 6.19 9.89
CA SER A 156 2.73 6.18 10.49
C SER A 156 3.83 6.09 9.44
N ASP A 157 3.68 5.19 8.47
CA ASP A 157 4.61 5.02 7.35
C ASP A 157 4.67 6.28 6.46
N CYS A 158 3.51 6.89 6.16
CA CYS A 158 3.45 8.16 5.44
C CYS A 158 4.18 9.27 6.20
N ILE A 159 3.98 9.38 7.51
CA ILE A 159 4.67 10.38 8.34
C ILE A 159 6.18 10.17 8.27
N TYR A 160 6.66 8.95 8.49
CA TYR A 160 8.10 8.67 8.46
C TYR A 160 8.73 8.90 7.10
N ASN A 161 8.05 8.54 6.01
CA ASN A 161 8.52 8.80 4.66
C ASN A 161 8.69 10.31 4.39
N GLU A 162 7.70 11.12 4.79
CA GLU A 162 7.78 12.58 4.63
C GLU A 162 8.90 13.20 5.49
N LEU A 163 9.11 12.69 6.71
CA LEU A 163 10.20 13.13 7.57
C LEU A 163 11.58 12.75 7.02
N ASP A 164 11.70 11.61 6.34
CA ASP A 164 12.94 11.20 5.66
C ASP A 164 13.23 12.10 4.45
N LEU A 165 12.22 12.42 3.65
CA LEU A 165 12.35 13.30 2.49
C LEU A 165 12.82 14.71 2.86
N ILE A 166 12.41 15.23 4.03
CA ILE A 166 12.85 16.56 4.51
C ILE A 166 14.17 16.49 5.31
N GLY A 167 14.74 15.30 5.55
CA GLY A 167 16.02 15.14 6.27
C GLY A 167 15.91 15.08 7.80
N VAL A 168 14.73 14.81 8.36
CA VAL A 168 14.57 14.56 9.80
C VAL A 168 14.98 13.13 10.11
N THR A 169 16.24 12.94 10.50
CA THR A 169 16.87 11.61 10.65
C THR A 169 16.36 10.81 11.85
N ALA A 170 16.39 9.48 11.75
CA ALA A 170 15.95 8.55 12.80
C ALA A 170 16.76 8.64 14.12
N LYS A 171 17.97 9.22 14.08
CA LYS A 171 18.84 9.38 15.26
C LYS A 171 18.33 10.44 16.26
N LEU A 172 17.43 11.31 15.82
CA LEU A 172 16.97 12.44 16.62
C LEU A 172 15.69 12.08 17.37
N LYS A 173 15.69 12.26 18.70
CA LYS A 173 14.49 12.05 19.53
C LYS A 173 13.30 12.93 19.11
N GLY A 174 13.59 14.11 18.55
CA GLY A 174 12.57 15.02 18.02
C GLY A 174 11.77 14.42 16.87
N ARG A 175 12.33 13.48 16.09
CA ARG A 175 11.60 12.77 15.03
C ARG A 175 10.40 12.03 15.58
N GLN A 176 10.56 11.29 16.68
CA GLN A 176 9.48 10.57 17.32
C GLN A 176 8.40 11.53 17.87
N TYR A 177 8.82 12.64 18.47
CA TYR A 177 7.88 13.64 18.95
C TYR A 177 7.07 14.27 17.84
N ILE A 178 7.69 14.54 16.67
CA ILE A 178 7.00 15.05 15.48
C ILE A 178 6.00 14.02 14.96
N HIS A 179 6.43 12.77 14.82
CA HIS A 179 5.57 11.67 14.39
C HIS A 179 4.33 11.56 15.25
N ASP A 180 4.49 11.42 16.57
CA ASP A 180 3.37 11.20 17.49
C ASP A 180 2.48 12.44 17.60
N ALA A 181 3.03 13.64 17.42
CA ALA A 181 2.27 14.88 17.34
C ALA A 181 1.34 14.90 16.12
N ILE A 182 1.87 14.54 14.95
CA ILE A 182 1.10 14.51 13.69
C ILE A 182 0.03 13.43 13.76
N LEU A 183 0.40 12.22 14.18
CA LEU A 183 -0.52 11.09 14.33
C LEU A 183 -1.68 11.44 15.28
N TYR A 184 -1.36 12.02 16.43
CA TYR A 184 -2.36 12.44 17.42
C TYR A 184 -3.32 13.49 16.84
N LEU A 185 -2.83 14.48 16.08
CA LEU A 185 -3.67 15.49 15.46
C LEU A 185 -4.57 14.96 14.35
N ILE A 186 -4.12 13.92 13.63
CA ILE A 186 -4.94 13.26 12.59
C ILE A 186 -6.06 12.47 13.25
N GLN A 187 -5.80 11.81 14.37
CA GLN A 187 -6.77 10.98 15.08
C GLN A 187 -7.79 11.78 15.93
N ASN A 188 -7.49 13.02 16.31
CA ASN A 188 -8.27 13.81 17.27
C ASN A 188 -8.67 15.19 16.71
N GLU A 189 -9.19 15.26 15.50
CA GLU A 189 -9.52 16.53 14.82
C GLU A 189 -10.60 17.37 15.51
N ASP A 190 -11.57 16.72 16.14
CA ASP A 190 -12.73 17.41 16.74
C ASP A 190 -12.47 17.97 18.14
N ASN A 191 -11.33 17.70 18.71
CA ASN A 191 -10.97 18.17 20.05
C ASN A 191 -9.95 19.32 19.96
N ASN A 192 -10.26 20.42 20.59
CA ASN A 192 -9.34 21.57 20.79
C ASN A 192 -8.16 21.18 21.71
N THR A 193 -7.36 20.17 21.28
CA THR A 193 -6.42 19.44 22.10
C THR A 193 -5.02 20.03 22.01
N ASN A 194 -4.45 20.30 23.18
CA ASN A 194 -3.06 20.76 23.27
C ASN A 194 -2.09 19.57 23.03
N VAL A 195 -1.57 19.47 21.80
CA VAL A 195 -0.61 18.46 21.36
C VAL A 195 0.60 18.33 22.28
N ILE A 196 1.16 19.46 22.71
CA ILE A 196 2.33 19.44 23.62
C ILE A 196 1.96 18.83 24.98
N GLN A 197 0.75 19.07 25.49
CA GLN A 197 0.27 18.45 26.72
C GLN A 197 0.08 16.93 26.56
N HIS A 198 -0.40 16.48 25.41
CA HIS A 198 -0.48 15.05 25.11
C HIS A 198 0.91 14.41 25.13
N LEU A 199 1.88 14.98 24.42
CA LEU A 199 3.25 14.47 24.36
C LEU A 199 3.95 14.49 25.74
N THR A 200 3.68 15.52 26.57
CA THR A 200 4.21 15.56 27.95
C THR A 200 3.73 14.38 28.80
N LYS A 201 2.47 14.00 28.66
CA LYS A 201 1.92 12.81 29.35
C LYS A 201 2.52 11.53 28.82
N LEU A 202 2.59 11.40 27.47
CA LEU A 202 3.09 10.21 26.78
C LEU A 202 4.56 9.93 27.14
N TYR A 203 5.41 10.95 27.04
CA TYR A 203 6.85 10.82 27.26
C TYR A 203 7.34 11.09 28.68
N LYS A 204 6.45 11.51 29.57
CA LYS A 204 6.76 11.91 30.96
C LYS A 204 7.90 12.95 31.04
N LYS A 205 7.85 13.94 30.15
CA LYS A 205 8.84 15.02 30.03
C LYS A 205 8.15 16.37 30.03
N SER A 206 8.93 17.44 30.38
CA SER A 206 8.39 18.80 30.34
C SER A 206 8.08 19.24 28.88
N GLY A 207 7.09 20.12 28.72
CA GLY A 207 6.73 20.67 27.43
C GLY A 207 7.91 21.35 26.72
N ASN A 208 8.74 22.06 27.48
CA ASN A 208 9.96 22.69 26.94
C ASN A 208 10.95 21.67 26.40
N THR A 209 11.12 20.52 27.08
CA THR A 209 12.02 19.45 26.61
C THR A 209 11.54 18.87 25.27
N ILE A 210 10.24 18.67 25.15
CA ILE A 210 9.62 18.14 23.92
C ILE A 210 9.74 19.15 22.79
N THR A 211 9.31 20.41 23.03
CA THR A 211 9.36 21.49 22.03
C THR A 211 10.79 21.72 21.54
N ASN A 212 11.77 21.76 22.45
CA ASN A 212 13.17 21.89 22.09
C ASN A 212 13.68 20.67 21.30
N GLY A 213 13.24 19.46 21.63
CA GLY A 213 13.57 18.25 20.88
C GLY A 213 13.07 18.31 19.45
N ILE A 214 11.83 18.75 19.24
CA ILE A 214 11.23 18.97 17.93
C ILE A 214 11.99 20.07 17.16
N GLN A 215 12.22 21.22 17.81
CA GLN A 215 12.93 22.33 17.18
C GLN A 215 14.35 21.92 16.74
N ASN A 216 15.07 21.18 17.56
CA ASN A 216 16.42 20.69 17.23
C ASN A 216 16.39 19.72 16.01
N ALA A 217 15.36 18.88 15.89
CA ALA A 217 15.21 18.00 14.73
C ALA A 217 14.95 18.78 13.45
N ILE A 218 14.11 19.82 13.52
CA ILE A 218 13.83 20.72 12.40
C ILE A 218 15.11 21.50 12.01
N ILE A 219 15.80 22.11 12.98
CA ILE A 219 17.05 22.85 12.73
C ILE A 219 18.09 21.94 12.08
N HIS A 220 18.21 20.69 12.54
CA HIS A 220 19.14 19.72 11.95
C HIS A 220 18.80 19.48 10.48
N ALA A 221 17.53 19.19 10.16
CA ALA A 221 17.07 18.96 8.79
C ALA A 221 17.38 20.16 7.89
N TRP A 222 17.10 21.37 8.35
CA TRP A 222 17.36 22.62 7.60
C TRP A 222 18.85 22.93 7.37
N ARG A 223 19.74 22.35 8.20
CA ARG A 223 21.20 22.51 8.04
C ARG A 223 21.85 21.49 7.13
N VAL A 224 21.28 20.28 7.04
CA VAL A 224 21.91 19.17 6.31
C VAL A 224 21.26 18.86 4.97
N SER A 225 20.00 19.26 4.77
CA SER A 225 19.28 19.00 3.52
C SER A 225 19.57 20.10 2.48
N PRO A 226 19.69 19.72 1.19
CA PRO A 226 19.77 20.70 0.10
C PRO A 226 18.54 21.64 0.08
N ILE A 227 18.74 22.88 -0.34
CA ILE A 227 17.65 23.87 -0.41
C ILE A 227 16.55 23.43 -1.36
N GLU A 228 16.91 22.75 -2.45
CA GLU A 228 15.96 22.20 -3.42
C GLU A 228 15.02 21.16 -2.77
N ASP A 229 15.55 20.28 -1.92
CA ASP A 229 14.75 19.29 -1.21
C ASP A 229 13.82 19.97 -0.19
N LEU A 230 14.35 20.94 0.56
CA LEU A 230 13.54 21.70 1.53
C LEU A 230 12.37 22.42 0.85
N THR A 231 12.63 23.10 -0.26
CA THR A 231 11.58 23.86 -1.00
C THR A 231 10.59 22.95 -1.71
N THR A 232 10.99 21.73 -2.09
CA THR A 232 10.13 20.73 -2.72
C THR A 232 9.20 20.08 -1.69
N HIS A 233 9.71 19.74 -0.51
CA HIS A 233 8.98 18.99 0.49
C HIS A 233 8.28 19.82 1.56
N TYR A 234 8.72 21.09 1.75
CA TYR A 234 8.08 22.05 2.65
C TYR A 234 7.74 23.35 1.90
N THR A 235 6.51 23.48 1.45
CA THR A 235 6.02 24.62 0.64
C THR A 235 5.32 25.72 1.45
N ALA A 236 5.23 25.56 2.79
CA ALA A 236 4.67 26.58 3.66
C ALA A 236 5.64 27.77 3.83
N ARG A 237 5.09 28.89 4.28
CA ARG A 237 5.91 30.05 4.61
C ARG A 237 6.84 29.74 5.78
N ILE A 238 8.09 30.17 5.67
CA ILE A 238 9.11 30.07 6.72
C ILE A 238 9.25 31.46 7.36
N ASN A 239 9.61 31.49 8.64
CA ASN A 239 9.93 32.73 9.31
C ASN A 239 11.08 33.44 8.57
N TYR A 240 10.86 34.64 8.12
CA TYR A 240 11.83 35.43 7.33
C TYR A 240 13.15 35.65 8.08
N GLU A 241 13.09 35.87 9.41
CA GLU A 241 14.29 36.19 10.23
C GLU A 241 15.15 34.93 10.51
N THR A 242 14.51 33.80 10.74
CA THR A 242 15.21 32.53 11.12
C THR A 242 15.43 31.59 9.96
N GLY A 243 14.65 31.73 8.89
CA GLY A 243 14.65 30.79 7.74
C GLY A 243 14.19 29.37 8.09
N ILE A 244 13.61 29.16 9.28
CA ILE A 244 13.25 27.83 9.80
C ILE A 244 11.84 27.91 10.40
N PRO A 245 10.97 26.91 10.17
CA PRO A 245 9.64 26.88 10.75
C PRO A 245 9.69 26.63 12.27
N THR A 246 8.69 27.11 12.97
CA THR A 246 8.47 26.73 14.37
C THR A 246 7.97 25.30 14.49
N PRO A 247 8.11 24.64 15.66
CA PRO A 247 7.59 23.28 15.88
C PRO A 247 6.13 23.08 15.48
N MET A 248 5.27 24.01 15.85
CA MET A 248 3.84 23.90 15.57
C MET A 248 3.50 24.12 14.09
N GLU A 249 4.13 25.13 13.43
CA GLU A 249 3.98 25.32 11.98
C GLU A 249 4.39 24.08 11.20
N PHE A 250 5.50 23.45 11.58
CA PHE A 250 5.98 22.22 10.96
C PHE A 250 5.00 21.05 11.15
N ILE A 251 4.53 20.81 12.37
CA ILE A 251 3.60 19.75 12.71
C ILE A 251 2.27 19.91 11.97
N TYR A 252 1.68 21.10 11.99
CA TYR A 252 0.41 21.35 11.29
C TYR A 252 0.53 21.26 9.78
N TYR A 253 1.64 21.72 9.21
CA TYR A 253 1.90 21.58 7.79
C TYR A 253 1.89 20.10 7.36
N TYR A 254 2.65 19.26 8.05
CA TYR A 254 2.72 17.84 7.72
C TYR A 254 1.44 17.09 8.06
N LYS A 255 0.73 17.45 9.12
CA LYS A 255 -0.62 16.95 9.40
C LYS A 255 -1.54 17.17 8.20
N ASP A 256 -1.60 18.41 7.67
CA ASP A 256 -2.47 18.74 6.54
C ASP A 256 -1.99 18.12 5.21
N LYS A 257 -0.68 17.99 5.03
CA LYS A 257 -0.09 17.32 3.86
C LYS A 257 -0.42 15.83 3.83
N ILE A 258 -0.20 15.13 4.93
CA ILE A 258 -0.44 13.68 5.07
C ILE A 258 -1.93 13.39 4.96
N LYS A 259 -2.79 14.21 5.57
CA LYS A 259 -4.24 14.06 5.45
C LYS A 259 -4.78 14.11 4.01
N LYS A 260 -4.07 14.77 3.10
CA LYS A 260 -4.41 14.80 1.66
C LYS A 260 -3.90 13.59 0.90
N MET A 261 -3.02 12.79 1.51
CA MET A 261 -2.40 11.62 0.88
C MET A 261 -3.11 10.31 1.23
N ILE A 262 -3.80 10.31 2.37
CA ILE A 262 -4.60 9.19 2.89
C ILE A 262 -6.10 9.45 2.64
#